data_e37d6896842c7685f905e9a4b86ab01f
#
_entry.id   e37d6896842c7685f905e9a4b86ab01f
#
_cell.length_a   1.000
_cell.length_b   1.000
_cell.length_c   1.000
_cell.angle_alpha   90.00
_cell.angle_beta   90.00
_cell.angle_gamma   90.00
#
_symmetry.space_group_name_H-M   'P 1'
#
loop_
_entity.id
_entity.type
_entity.pdbx_description
1 polymer ?
#
loop_
_entity_poly.entity_id
_entity_poly.type
_entity_poly.pdbx_seq_one_letter_code
_entity_poly.pdbx_strand_id
1 'polypeptide(L)'
;MVNYYRRALEGFMKYRWIAPLILIGSGVVIWLLWQAIPSEMAPLEDRSNIRITSTAPEGATFEYMSRYADELSSYIEQEVPEQEKIIEMIGGGNTNRSNLNLWLVDPEERGRTQQEIADELGVQVRNFTGARTMVSQQQTFGGRRGGLPVEYVIQAKNLDDLKRVLPRFMDEVNKSPVFSVADLNLKFTKPELTINIDRDKAAVLGVSMQNIAQTLQLTMSEQRVGYFILNGKQYQILSQIDRENRNKPSDLQNIYVRNNNGELIALDNLVTTSESSMPPQLYRYCLLYTSDAADEGLGVD
;
A
#
# COMPACT_ATOMS: atom_id res chain seq x y z
N MET A 1 -30.23 -50.96 -27.21
CA MET A 1 -29.88 -50.36 -25.88
C MET A 1 -30.65 -51.05 -24.74
N VAL A 2 -31.97 -51.19 -24.78
CA VAL A 2 -32.80 -51.75 -23.68
C VAL A 2 -32.37 -53.16 -23.25
N ASN A 3 -32.09 -54.08 -24.19
CA ASN A 3 -31.67 -55.45 -23.90
C ASN A 3 -30.27 -55.56 -23.25
N TYR A 4 -29.38 -54.59 -23.52
CA TYR A 4 -28.05 -54.53 -22.91
C TYR A 4 -28.16 -54.04 -21.45
N TYR A 5 -28.95 -53.01 -21.23
CA TYR A 5 -29.25 -52.47 -19.90
C TYR A 5 -29.90 -53.53 -19.01
N ARG A 6 -30.91 -54.22 -19.51
CA ARG A 6 -31.61 -55.30 -18.80
C ARG A 6 -30.66 -56.42 -18.34
N ARG A 7 -29.77 -56.91 -19.22
CA ARG A 7 -28.77 -57.92 -18.86
C ARG A 7 -27.75 -57.42 -17.84
N ALA A 8 -27.29 -56.19 -17.95
CA ALA A 8 -26.39 -55.58 -16.98
C ALA A 8 -27.05 -55.44 -15.62
N LEU A 9 -28.33 -55.03 -15.59
CA LEU A 9 -29.11 -54.90 -14.34
C LEU A 9 -29.38 -56.27 -13.67
N GLU A 10 -29.76 -57.29 -14.46
CA GLU A 10 -29.96 -58.67 -13.98
C GLU A 10 -28.66 -59.24 -13.39
N GLY A 11 -27.49 -58.98 -14.04
CA GLY A 11 -26.19 -59.38 -13.52
C GLY A 11 -25.84 -58.67 -12.21
N PHE A 12 -26.08 -57.36 -12.12
CA PHE A 12 -25.84 -56.56 -10.92
C PHE A 12 -26.72 -57.03 -9.73
N MET A 13 -27.98 -57.32 -9.99
CA MET A 13 -28.93 -57.84 -8.96
C MET A 13 -28.55 -59.23 -8.46
N LYS A 14 -27.90 -60.04 -9.29
CA LYS A 14 -27.43 -61.36 -8.87
C LYS A 14 -26.26 -61.30 -7.89
N TYR A 15 -25.41 -60.27 -8.00
CA TYR A 15 -24.24 -60.07 -7.13
C TYR A 15 -24.43 -58.85 -6.21
N ARG A 16 -25.37 -58.93 -5.27
CA ARG A 16 -25.73 -57.82 -4.36
C ARG A 16 -24.55 -57.24 -3.60
N TRP A 17 -23.49 -58.00 -3.38
CA TRP A 17 -22.28 -57.55 -2.67
C TRP A 17 -21.41 -56.56 -3.50
N ILE A 18 -21.64 -56.43 -4.78
CA ILE A 18 -20.93 -55.43 -5.60
C ILE A 18 -21.37 -54.02 -5.27
N ALA A 19 -22.62 -53.81 -4.91
CA ALA A 19 -23.16 -52.49 -4.54
C ALA A 19 -22.45 -51.84 -3.33
N PRO A 20 -22.32 -52.48 -2.17
CA PRO A 20 -21.58 -51.90 -1.06
C PRO A 20 -20.09 -51.75 -1.34
N LEU A 21 -19.50 -52.59 -2.17
CA LEU A 21 -18.08 -52.48 -2.53
C LEU A 21 -17.83 -51.23 -3.45
N ILE A 22 -18.73 -50.96 -4.37
CA ILE A 22 -18.69 -49.73 -5.18
C ILE A 22 -18.89 -48.51 -4.31
N LEU A 23 -19.82 -48.58 -3.34
CA LEU A 23 -20.12 -47.48 -2.42
C LEU A 23 -18.91 -47.15 -1.51
N ILE A 24 -18.26 -48.18 -0.97
CA ILE A 24 -17.03 -48.01 -0.18
C ILE A 24 -15.89 -47.48 -1.10
N GLY A 25 -15.74 -48.04 -2.29
CA GLY A 25 -14.74 -47.58 -3.24
C GLY A 25 -14.94 -46.11 -3.64
N SER A 26 -16.19 -45.70 -3.91
CA SER A 26 -16.48 -44.28 -4.17
C SER A 26 -16.22 -43.37 -2.94
N GLY A 27 -16.53 -43.85 -1.73
CA GLY A 27 -16.23 -43.11 -0.51
C GLY A 27 -14.72 -42.88 -0.29
N VAL A 28 -13.91 -43.93 -0.58
CA VAL A 28 -12.44 -43.80 -0.54
C VAL A 28 -11.93 -42.80 -1.59
N VAL A 29 -12.46 -42.88 -2.81
CA VAL A 29 -12.08 -41.93 -3.88
C VAL A 29 -12.48 -40.50 -3.51
N ILE A 30 -13.66 -40.27 -2.95
CA ILE A 30 -14.10 -38.94 -2.48
C ILE A 30 -13.17 -38.44 -1.38
N TRP A 31 -12.82 -39.30 -0.42
CA TRP A 31 -11.91 -38.92 0.67
C TRP A 31 -10.51 -38.55 0.16
N LEU A 32 -9.96 -39.32 -0.79
CA LEU A 32 -8.68 -39.02 -1.43
C LEU A 32 -8.72 -37.72 -2.25
N LEU A 33 -9.80 -37.51 -3.00
CA LEU A 33 -9.97 -36.26 -3.78
C LEU A 33 -10.15 -35.06 -2.85
N TRP A 34 -10.85 -35.21 -1.73
CA TRP A 34 -10.99 -34.15 -0.73
C TRP A 34 -9.65 -33.67 -0.17
N GLN A 35 -8.69 -34.58 0.02
CA GLN A 35 -7.36 -34.22 0.47
C GLN A 35 -6.45 -33.66 -0.66
N ALA A 36 -6.71 -34.06 -1.89
CA ALA A 36 -5.87 -33.69 -3.04
C ALA A 36 -6.30 -32.37 -3.71
N ILE A 37 -7.56 -31.98 -3.55
CA ILE A 37 -8.08 -30.74 -4.15
C ILE A 37 -7.86 -29.59 -3.19
N PRO A 38 -7.07 -28.57 -3.54
CA PRO A 38 -6.92 -27.37 -2.72
C PRO A 38 -8.28 -26.68 -2.52
N SER A 39 -8.52 -26.23 -1.28
CA SER A 39 -9.75 -25.52 -0.91
C SER A 39 -9.69 -24.07 -1.36
N GLU A 40 -9.87 -23.84 -2.65
CA GLU A 40 -9.94 -22.51 -3.24
C GLU A 40 -11.39 -22.14 -3.60
N MET A 41 -11.81 -20.90 -3.28
CA MET A 41 -13.15 -20.43 -3.64
C MET A 41 -13.32 -20.29 -5.16
N ALA A 42 -12.27 -19.92 -5.87
CA ALA A 42 -12.20 -19.90 -7.32
C ALA A 42 -10.72 -19.87 -7.77
N PRO A 43 -10.35 -20.62 -8.81
CA PRO A 43 -9.01 -20.50 -9.39
C PRO A 43 -8.78 -19.10 -9.94
N LEU A 44 -7.53 -18.66 -9.90
CA LEU A 44 -7.12 -17.41 -10.54
C LEU A 44 -7.34 -17.53 -12.05
N GLU A 45 -8.18 -16.66 -12.60
CA GLU A 45 -8.36 -16.55 -14.03
C GLU A 45 -7.22 -15.73 -14.64
N ASP A 46 -6.75 -16.19 -15.79
CA ASP A 46 -5.84 -15.41 -16.61
C ASP A 46 -6.61 -14.26 -17.27
N ARG A 47 -6.38 -13.04 -16.79
CA ARG A 47 -7.00 -11.80 -17.28
C ARG A 47 -6.01 -10.89 -17.99
N SER A 48 -4.84 -11.42 -18.30
CA SER A 48 -3.74 -10.66 -18.91
C SER A 48 -3.39 -9.38 -18.14
N ASN A 49 -3.56 -9.39 -16.80
CA ASN A 49 -3.28 -8.22 -15.96
C ASN A 49 -2.61 -8.62 -14.64
N ILE A 50 -1.43 -8.09 -14.41
CA ILE A 50 -0.67 -8.24 -13.17
C ILE A 50 -0.56 -6.88 -12.51
N ARG A 51 -0.84 -6.83 -11.20
CA ARG A 51 -0.70 -5.62 -10.40
C ARG A 51 0.57 -5.69 -9.55
N ILE A 52 1.37 -4.65 -9.63
CA ILE A 52 2.59 -4.50 -8.84
C ILE A 52 2.42 -3.26 -7.98
N THR A 53 2.46 -3.46 -6.67
CA THR A 53 2.33 -2.37 -5.69
C THR A 53 3.65 -2.18 -4.98
N SER A 54 4.20 -0.99 -5.04
CA SER A 54 5.44 -0.62 -4.36
C SER A 54 5.15 0.39 -3.26
N THR A 55 5.71 0.17 -2.09
CA THR A 55 5.58 1.07 -0.94
C THR A 55 6.97 1.40 -0.40
N ALA A 56 7.40 2.63 -0.59
CA ALA A 56 8.65 3.15 -0.05
C ALA A 56 8.53 3.44 1.46
N PRO A 57 9.65 3.63 2.18
CA PRO A 57 9.62 4.06 3.57
C PRO A 57 8.78 5.32 3.78
N GLU A 58 8.19 5.45 4.97
CA GLU A 58 7.42 6.64 5.32
C GLU A 58 8.30 7.89 5.26
N GLY A 59 7.76 8.97 4.67
CA GLY A 59 8.52 10.19 4.40
C GLY A 59 9.24 10.22 3.05
N ALA A 60 9.20 9.13 2.27
CA ALA A 60 9.72 9.15 0.91
C ALA A 60 8.98 10.19 0.06
N THR A 61 9.75 10.94 -0.74
CA THR A 61 9.19 11.99 -1.59
C THR A 61 8.60 11.41 -2.88
N PHE A 62 7.77 12.19 -3.55
CA PHE A 62 7.23 11.83 -4.86
C PHE A 62 8.35 11.51 -5.87
N GLU A 63 9.43 12.30 -5.88
CA GLU A 63 10.54 12.11 -6.83
C GLU A 63 11.36 10.86 -6.52
N TYR A 64 11.46 10.49 -5.23
CA TYR A 64 12.06 9.20 -4.86
C TYR A 64 11.23 8.05 -5.43
N MET A 65 9.91 8.13 -5.22
CA MET A 65 9.00 7.08 -5.68
C MET A 65 8.94 7.03 -7.21
N SER A 66 8.96 8.19 -7.89
CA SER A 66 8.98 8.26 -9.36
C SER A 66 10.23 7.59 -9.93
N ARG A 67 11.42 7.92 -9.41
CA ARG A 67 12.65 7.26 -9.87
C ARG A 67 12.64 5.75 -9.67
N TYR A 68 12.17 5.32 -8.50
CA TYR A 68 12.05 3.90 -8.20
C TYR A 68 11.10 3.19 -9.17
N ALA A 69 9.99 3.81 -9.45
CA ALA A 69 8.96 3.30 -10.32
C ALA A 69 9.40 3.26 -11.79
N ASP A 70 10.09 4.29 -12.26
CA ASP A 70 10.71 4.32 -13.61
C ASP A 70 11.78 3.21 -13.76
N GLU A 71 12.60 2.97 -12.72
CA GLU A 71 13.60 1.89 -12.71
C GLU A 71 12.91 0.51 -12.76
N LEU A 72 11.89 0.31 -11.95
CA LEU A 72 11.11 -0.93 -11.92
C LEU A 72 10.37 -1.17 -13.24
N SER A 73 9.75 -0.15 -13.80
CA SER A 73 9.05 -0.22 -15.09
C SER A 73 10.01 -0.60 -16.22
N SER A 74 11.18 0.06 -16.28
CA SER A 74 12.21 -0.24 -17.28
C SER A 74 12.74 -1.68 -17.16
N TYR A 75 12.87 -2.18 -15.93
CA TYR A 75 13.25 -3.57 -15.69
C TYR A 75 12.18 -4.55 -16.20
N ILE A 76 10.90 -4.28 -15.88
CA ILE A 76 9.78 -5.13 -16.31
C ILE A 76 9.68 -5.14 -17.84
N GLU A 77 9.90 -4.00 -18.50
CA GLU A 77 9.93 -3.91 -19.97
C GLU A 77 10.98 -4.81 -20.62
N GLN A 78 12.10 -5.01 -19.95
CA GLN A 78 13.18 -5.88 -20.45
C GLN A 78 12.93 -7.36 -20.17
N GLU A 79 12.36 -7.70 -19.02
CA GLU A 79 12.19 -9.08 -18.57
C GLU A 79 10.89 -9.74 -19.05
N VAL A 80 9.89 -8.93 -19.38
CA VAL A 80 8.57 -9.42 -19.81
C VAL A 80 8.28 -8.96 -21.25
N PRO A 81 8.77 -9.68 -22.26
CA PRO A 81 8.50 -9.36 -23.66
C PRO A 81 7.02 -9.50 -24.04
N GLU A 82 6.23 -10.25 -23.26
CA GLU A 82 4.79 -10.45 -23.46
C GLU A 82 3.95 -9.27 -22.95
N GLN A 83 4.57 -8.18 -22.54
CA GLN A 83 3.85 -6.97 -22.15
C GLN A 83 3.20 -6.30 -23.37
N GLU A 84 1.96 -5.86 -23.20
CA GLU A 84 1.27 -4.99 -24.15
C GLU A 84 1.37 -3.53 -23.69
N LYS A 85 1.15 -3.31 -22.38
CA LYS A 85 1.03 -1.97 -21.82
C LYS A 85 1.38 -1.95 -20.34
N ILE A 86 2.11 -0.93 -19.92
CA ILE A 86 2.36 -0.60 -18.52
C ILE A 86 1.64 0.70 -18.18
N ILE A 87 0.82 0.68 -17.14
CA ILE A 87 0.19 1.88 -16.58
C ILE A 87 0.66 2.03 -15.17
N GLU A 88 1.33 3.14 -14.92
CA GLU A 88 1.83 3.48 -13.62
C GLU A 88 1.07 4.66 -13.01
N MET A 89 0.74 4.52 -11.71
CA MET A 89 0.14 5.57 -10.89
C MET A 89 0.96 5.75 -9.63
N ILE A 90 1.56 6.93 -9.49
CA ILE A 90 2.33 7.32 -8.31
C ILE A 90 1.48 8.28 -7.48
N GLY A 91 1.42 8.04 -6.18
CA GLY A 91 0.80 8.98 -5.24
C GLY A 91 -0.62 8.62 -4.87
N GLY A 92 -1.58 8.48 -5.52
CA GLY A 92 -2.99 8.09 -5.21
C GLY A 92 -3.49 8.26 -3.76
N GLY A 93 -3.00 9.29 -3.05
CA GLY A 93 -3.28 9.57 -1.63
C GLY A 93 -2.02 9.56 -0.74
N ASN A 94 -1.03 8.75 -1.01
CA ASN A 94 0.25 8.70 -0.30
C ASN A 94 1.40 8.80 -1.30
N THR A 95 2.30 9.76 -1.11
CA THR A 95 3.44 10.02 -2.01
C THR A 95 4.46 8.88 -2.06
N ASN A 96 4.48 8.02 -1.05
CA ASN A 96 5.39 6.88 -0.93
C ASN A 96 4.86 5.58 -1.55
N ARG A 97 3.78 5.63 -2.33
CA ARG A 97 3.17 4.44 -2.94
C ARG A 97 3.09 4.60 -4.46
N SER A 98 3.43 3.53 -5.17
CA SER A 98 3.19 3.36 -6.61
C SER A 98 2.35 2.11 -6.86
N ASN A 99 1.46 2.19 -7.83
CA ASN A 99 0.70 1.07 -8.36
C ASN A 99 0.98 0.97 -9.86
N LEU A 100 1.61 -0.10 -10.26
CA LEU A 100 1.89 -0.42 -11.64
C LEU A 100 0.95 -1.55 -12.06
N ASN A 101 0.22 -1.34 -13.14
CA ASN A 101 -0.59 -2.37 -13.78
C ASN A 101 0.10 -2.77 -15.09
N LEU A 102 0.54 -4.01 -15.13
CA LEU A 102 1.15 -4.63 -16.30
C LEU A 102 0.06 -5.39 -17.06
N TRP A 103 -0.21 -4.96 -18.28
CA TRP A 103 -1.09 -5.65 -19.21
C TRP A 103 -0.26 -6.51 -20.13
N LEU A 104 -0.64 -7.76 -20.25
CA LEU A 104 0.00 -8.76 -21.10
C LEU A 104 -0.79 -8.92 -22.40
N VAL A 105 -0.12 -9.33 -23.45
CA VAL A 105 -0.77 -9.77 -24.69
C VAL A 105 -1.73 -10.93 -24.43
N ASP A 106 -2.63 -11.20 -25.35
CA ASP A 106 -3.62 -12.25 -25.20
C ASP A 106 -2.98 -13.63 -24.92
N PRO A 107 -3.63 -14.50 -24.10
CA PRO A 107 -3.08 -15.80 -23.72
C PRO A 107 -2.67 -16.68 -24.91
N GLU A 108 -3.33 -16.50 -26.06
CA GLU A 108 -3.04 -17.26 -27.29
C GLU A 108 -1.75 -16.80 -27.99
N GLU A 109 -1.26 -15.58 -27.70
CA GLU A 109 -0.09 -14.97 -28.33
C GLU A 109 1.18 -15.07 -27.48
N ARG A 110 1.11 -15.63 -26.27
CA ARG A 110 2.24 -15.71 -25.34
C ARG A 110 2.59 -17.16 -24.97
N GLY A 111 3.87 -17.36 -24.68
CA GLY A 111 4.41 -18.66 -24.29
C GLY A 111 4.28 -18.98 -22.79
N ARG A 112 4.23 -17.93 -21.93
CA ARG A 112 4.11 -18.06 -20.47
C ARG A 112 2.71 -17.65 -20.01
N THR A 113 2.18 -18.35 -19.01
CA THR A 113 0.91 -18.00 -18.37
C THR A 113 1.10 -16.75 -17.49
N GLN A 114 0.00 -16.02 -17.22
CA GLN A 114 0.01 -14.90 -16.29
C GLN A 114 0.57 -15.30 -14.91
N GLN A 115 0.26 -16.52 -14.44
CA GLN A 115 0.73 -17.03 -13.15
C GLN A 115 2.26 -17.20 -13.16
N GLU A 116 2.82 -17.83 -14.19
CA GLU A 116 4.27 -18.01 -14.31
C GLU A 116 5.01 -16.68 -14.33
N ILE A 117 4.51 -15.71 -15.11
CA ILE A 117 5.09 -14.36 -15.16
C ILE A 117 5.00 -13.66 -13.80
N ALA A 118 3.86 -13.78 -13.10
CA ALA A 118 3.68 -13.15 -11.78
C ALA A 118 4.59 -13.77 -10.73
N ASP A 119 4.79 -15.08 -10.74
CA ASP A 119 5.66 -15.79 -9.81
C ASP A 119 7.14 -15.45 -10.06
N GLU A 120 7.58 -15.41 -11.32
CA GLU A 120 8.93 -14.98 -11.70
C GLU A 120 9.18 -13.55 -11.28
N LEU A 121 8.30 -12.61 -11.62
CA LEU A 121 8.40 -11.21 -11.19
C LEU A 121 8.40 -11.09 -9.67
N GLY A 122 7.58 -11.88 -8.96
CA GLY A 122 7.52 -11.89 -7.51
C GLY A 122 8.84 -12.24 -6.83
N VAL A 123 9.68 -13.07 -7.48
CA VAL A 123 11.04 -13.36 -7.01
C VAL A 123 12.00 -12.24 -7.37
N GLN A 124 11.93 -11.74 -8.59
CA GLN A 124 12.88 -10.76 -9.13
C GLN A 124 12.73 -9.38 -8.46
N VAL A 125 11.50 -8.91 -8.21
CA VAL A 125 11.25 -7.61 -7.57
C VAL A 125 11.79 -7.51 -6.13
N ARG A 126 12.09 -8.64 -5.48
CA ARG A 126 12.73 -8.64 -4.16
C ARG A 126 14.14 -8.08 -4.17
N ASN A 127 14.79 -8.05 -5.33
CA ASN A 127 16.12 -7.46 -5.50
C ASN A 127 16.09 -5.92 -5.46
N PHE A 128 14.91 -5.32 -5.66
CA PHE A 128 14.71 -3.88 -5.58
C PHE A 128 14.47 -3.46 -4.12
N THR A 129 15.53 -3.03 -3.45
CA THR A 129 15.50 -2.74 -2.00
C THR A 129 15.01 -1.34 -1.65
N GLY A 130 14.81 -0.46 -2.64
CA GLY A 130 14.39 0.94 -2.43
C GLY A 130 12.95 1.09 -1.94
N ALA A 131 12.08 0.12 -2.25
CA ALA A 131 10.72 0.05 -1.76
C ALA A 131 10.29 -1.41 -1.57
N ARG A 132 9.29 -1.62 -0.73
CA ARG A 132 8.67 -2.93 -0.61
C ARG A 132 7.73 -3.13 -1.78
N THR A 133 8.08 -4.02 -2.69
CA THR A 133 7.30 -4.30 -3.89
C THR A 133 6.62 -5.66 -3.79
N MET A 134 5.35 -5.70 -4.11
CA MET A 134 4.50 -6.89 -4.12
C MET A 134 3.87 -7.05 -5.49
N VAL A 135 3.95 -8.26 -6.03
CA VAL A 135 3.26 -8.68 -7.25
C VAL A 135 1.98 -9.40 -6.85
N SER A 136 0.87 -9.02 -7.41
CA SER A 136 -0.43 -9.62 -7.11
C SER A 136 -1.26 -9.78 -8.38
N GLN A 137 -2.07 -10.81 -8.41
CA GLN A 137 -3.04 -11.06 -9.46
C GLN A 137 -4.45 -10.73 -8.96
N GLN A 138 -5.31 -10.30 -9.84
CA GLN A 138 -6.68 -9.96 -9.47
C GLN A 138 -7.48 -11.24 -9.23
N GLN A 139 -8.01 -11.40 -8.02
CA GLN A 139 -8.89 -12.53 -7.70
C GLN A 139 -10.21 -12.42 -8.47
N THR A 140 -10.76 -13.57 -8.88
CA THR A 140 -12.01 -13.66 -9.64
C THR A 140 -13.22 -13.26 -8.78
N PHE A 141 -13.21 -13.62 -7.50
CA PHE A 141 -14.28 -13.31 -6.54
C PHE A 141 -13.70 -12.84 -5.21
N GLY A 142 -14.37 -11.89 -4.55
CA GLY A 142 -14.14 -11.52 -3.16
C GLY A 142 -12.90 -10.69 -2.87
N GLY A 143 -12.02 -10.48 -3.84
CA GLY A 143 -10.79 -9.71 -3.65
C GLY A 143 -11.08 -8.22 -3.45
N ARG A 144 -10.75 -7.66 -2.27
CA ARG A 144 -10.61 -6.22 -2.10
C ARG A 144 -9.47 -5.73 -2.98
N ARG A 145 -9.66 -4.60 -3.65
CA ARG A 145 -8.62 -4.01 -4.51
C ARG A 145 -7.35 -3.71 -3.68
N GLY A 146 -6.39 -4.64 -3.68
CA GLY A 146 -5.05 -4.44 -3.12
C GLY A 146 -4.88 -4.69 -1.61
N GLY A 147 -5.79 -5.43 -0.96
CA GLY A 147 -5.63 -5.89 0.42
C GLY A 147 -5.05 -7.31 0.49
N LEU A 148 -4.40 -7.64 1.61
CA LEU A 148 -4.03 -9.01 1.95
C LEU A 148 -5.28 -9.81 2.34
N PRO A 149 -5.29 -11.15 2.17
CA PRO A 149 -6.48 -11.98 2.36
C PRO A 149 -7.01 -12.01 3.79
N VAL A 150 -6.14 -11.83 4.78
CA VAL A 150 -6.52 -11.77 6.19
C VAL A 150 -6.27 -10.37 6.75
N GLU A 151 -7.29 -9.76 7.32
CA GLU A 151 -7.21 -8.45 7.96
C GLU A 151 -7.50 -8.57 9.45
N TYR A 152 -6.57 -8.10 10.27
CA TYR A 152 -6.70 -8.07 11.73
C TYR A 152 -6.80 -6.61 12.20
N VAL A 153 -7.87 -6.29 12.94
CA VAL A 153 -8.09 -4.92 13.43
C VAL A 153 -7.77 -4.86 14.94
N ILE A 154 -6.68 -4.18 15.27
CA ILE A 154 -6.27 -3.93 16.66
C ILE A 154 -6.78 -2.56 17.08
N GLN A 155 -7.45 -2.50 18.23
CA GLN A 155 -8.07 -1.28 18.73
C GLN A 155 -7.55 -0.92 20.13
N ALA A 156 -7.34 0.39 20.37
CA ALA A 156 -7.02 0.91 21.69
C ALA A 156 -7.70 2.26 21.93
N LYS A 157 -7.87 2.61 23.20
CA LYS A 157 -8.41 3.92 23.60
C LYS A 157 -7.45 5.06 23.34
N ASN A 158 -6.14 4.79 23.48
CA ASN A 158 -5.08 5.77 23.32
C ASN A 158 -4.11 5.32 22.21
N LEU A 159 -3.56 6.30 21.49
CA LEU A 159 -2.57 6.06 20.45
C LEU A 159 -1.25 5.50 21.02
N ASP A 160 -0.88 5.92 22.23
CA ASP A 160 0.34 5.45 22.91
C ASP A 160 0.31 3.95 23.23
N ASP A 161 -0.88 3.42 23.53
CA ASP A 161 -1.06 1.99 23.75
C ASP A 161 -0.82 1.20 22.45
N LEU A 162 -1.33 1.69 21.30
CA LEU A 162 -1.04 1.10 19.99
C LEU A 162 0.45 1.18 19.67
N LYS A 163 1.07 2.34 19.88
CA LYS A 163 2.51 2.54 19.64
C LYS A 163 3.38 1.54 20.41
N ARG A 164 2.95 1.13 21.60
CA ARG A 164 3.67 0.16 22.44
C ARG A 164 3.42 -1.29 22.04
N VAL A 165 2.18 -1.62 21.65
CA VAL A 165 1.75 -3.01 21.40
C VAL A 165 2.07 -3.48 19.99
N LEU A 166 1.86 -2.61 18.98
CA LEU A 166 2.01 -2.98 17.58
C LEU A 166 3.39 -3.53 17.19
N PRO A 167 4.54 -2.97 17.64
CA PRO A 167 5.84 -3.53 17.31
C PRO A 167 6.00 -4.97 17.81
N ARG A 168 5.57 -5.24 19.04
CA ARG A 168 5.64 -6.58 19.63
C ARG A 168 4.75 -7.59 18.89
N PHE A 169 3.54 -7.15 18.51
CA PHE A 169 2.63 -7.97 17.71
C PHE A 169 3.26 -8.32 16.36
N MET A 170 3.82 -7.32 15.64
CA MET A 170 4.48 -7.54 14.36
C MET A 170 5.74 -8.42 14.47
N ASP A 171 6.50 -8.31 15.56
CA ASP A 171 7.66 -9.16 15.81
C ASP A 171 7.24 -10.64 15.95
N GLU A 172 6.13 -10.91 16.64
CA GLU A 172 5.63 -12.28 16.79
C GLU A 172 5.03 -12.82 15.48
N VAL A 173 4.29 -12.01 14.73
CA VAL A 173 3.76 -12.38 13.42
C VAL A 173 4.89 -12.70 12.45
N ASN A 174 5.93 -11.86 12.37
CA ASN A 174 7.07 -12.08 11.47
C ASN A 174 7.92 -13.31 11.83
N LYS A 175 7.89 -13.78 13.08
CA LYS A 175 8.57 -15.02 13.49
C LYS A 175 7.75 -16.28 13.15
N SER A 176 6.46 -16.13 12.92
CA SER A 176 5.57 -17.25 12.63
C SER A 176 5.78 -17.73 11.18
N PRO A 177 6.02 -19.04 10.96
CA PRO A 177 6.16 -19.58 9.61
C PRO A 177 4.82 -19.67 8.84
N VAL A 178 3.71 -19.36 9.50
CA VAL A 178 2.36 -19.41 8.92
C VAL A 178 2.13 -18.21 7.99
N PHE A 179 2.75 -17.06 8.31
CA PHE A 179 2.58 -15.82 7.55
C PHE A 179 3.76 -15.61 6.63
N SER A 180 3.51 -15.54 5.33
CA SER A 180 4.54 -15.23 4.32
C SER A 180 4.85 -13.74 4.26
N VAL A 181 3.83 -12.92 4.45
CA VAL A 181 3.93 -11.45 4.44
C VAL A 181 2.93 -10.87 5.43
N ALA A 182 3.41 -9.95 6.28
CA ALA A 182 2.55 -9.16 7.15
C ALA A 182 2.81 -7.67 6.95
N ASP A 183 1.79 -6.86 6.88
CA ASP A 183 1.91 -5.39 6.81
C ASP A 183 0.98 -4.71 7.81
N LEU A 184 1.38 -3.52 8.22
CA LEU A 184 0.68 -2.69 9.19
C LEU A 184 0.36 -1.33 8.56
N ASN A 185 -0.89 -0.92 8.62
CA ASN A 185 -1.29 0.39 8.09
C ASN A 185 -0.89 1.57 8.99
N LEU A 186 -0.78 1.35 10.31
CA LEU A 186 -0.40 2.38 11.28
C LEU A 186 1.10 2.30 11.60
N LYS A 187 1.90 3.01 10.81
CA LYS A 187 3.37 3.08 10.96
C LYS A 187 3.75 4.38 11.67
N PHE A 188 4.50 4.28 12.78
CA PHE A 188 5.02 5.44 13.55
C PHE A 188 6.42 5.85 13.07
N THR A 189 6.66 5.82 11.77
CA THR A 189 7.99 6.02 11.18
C THR A 189 8.10 7.26 10.30
N LYS A 190 6.99 7.97 10.06
CA LYS A 190 7.03 9.20 9.28
C LYS A 190 7.73 10.30 10.08
N PRO A 191 8.89 10.82 9.61
CA PRO A 191 9.54 11.93 10.28
C PRO A 191 8.66 13.18 10.19
N GLU A 192 8.54 13.87 11.30
CA GLU A 192 7.78 15.12 11.44
C GLU A 192 8.63 16.16 12.16
N LEU A 193 8.64 17.38 11.63
CA LEU A 193 9.26 18.51 12.25
C LEU A 193 8.19 19.35 12.99
N THR A 194 8.23 19.30 14.31
CA THR A 194 7.36 20.11 15.15
C THR A 194 8.01 21.46 15.41
N ILE A 195 7.30 22.54 15.07
CA ILE A 195 7.74 23.91 15.29
C ILE A 195 6.99 24.46 16.51
N ASN A 196 7.72 24.68 17.60
CA ASN A 196 7.19 25.28 18.81
C ASN A 196 7.52 26.79 18.84
N ILE A 197 6.52 27.62 18.91
CA ILE A 197 6.69 29.09 18.92
C ILE A 197 6.80 29.58 20.36
N ASP A 198 7.89 30.31 20.65
CA ASP A 198 8.09 31.02 21.92
C ASP A 198 7.22 32.27 21.92
N ARG A 199 6.07 32.17 22.57
CA ARG A 199 5.08 33.26 22.60
C ARG A 199 5.55 34.47 23.39
N ASP A 200 6.36 34.26 24.44
CA ASP A 200 6.88 35.33 25.29
C ASP A 200 7.93 36.15 24.54
N LYS A 201 8.85 35.49 23.83
CA LYS A 201 9.80 36.16 22.93
C LYS A 201 9.10 36.89 21.78
N ALA A 202 8.10 36.30 21.17
CA ALA A 202 7.34 36.92 20.09
C ALA A 202 6.66 38.20 20.58
N ALA A 203 6.07 38.19 21.78
CA ALA A 203 5.46 39.37 22.41
C ALA A 203 6.47 40.47 22.69
N VAL A 204 7.63 40.12 23.26
CA VAL A 204 8.72 41.11 23.57
C VAL A 204 9.26 41.76 22.31
N LEU A 205 9.42 40.98 21.21
CA LEU A 205 9.92 41.47 19.91
C LEU A 205 8.82 42.13 19.04
N GLY A 206 7.59 42.21 19.54
CA GLY A 206 6.47 42.84 18.87
C GLY A 206 6.01 42.07 17.60
N VAL A 207 6.20 40.76 17.56
CA VAL A 207 5.78 39.91 16.45
C VAL A 207 4.47 39.23 16.78
N SER A 208 3.44 39.40 15.95
CA SER A 208 2.16 38.75 16.16
C SER A 208 2.21 37.25 15.77
N MET A 209 1.49 36.42 16.51
CA MET A 209 1.34 34.99 16.20
C MET A 209 0.77 34.75 14.79
N GLN A 210 -0.12 35.67 14.36
CA GLN A 210 -0.70 35.63 13.05
C GLN A 210 0.35 35.84 11.95
N ASN A 211 1.27 36.78 12.11
CA ASN A 211 2.35 37.03 11.15
C ASN A 211 3.29 35.84 11.06
N ILE A 212 3.61 35.20 12.21
CA ILE A 212 4.43 33.97 12.22
C ILE A 212 3.73 32.86 11.44
N ALA A 213 2.45 32.59 11.73
CA ALA A 213 1.68 31.55 11.08
C ALA A 213 1.53 31.78 9.55
N GLN A 214 1.24 33.03 9.16
CA GLN A 214 1.13 33.40 7.74
C GLN A 214 2.46 33.25 6.99
N THR A 215 3.56 33.67 7.63
CA THR A 215 4.90 33.53 7.05
C THR A 215 5.26 32.07 6.87
N LEU A 216 5.05 31.22 7.88
CA LEU A 216 5.27 29.78 7.78
C LEU A 216 4.41 29.13 6.69
N GLN A 217 3.14 29.52 6.63
CA GLN A 217 2.23 29.00 5.59
C GLN A 217 2.69 29.41 4.19
N LEU A 218 3.08 30.68 3.99
CA LEU A 218 3.53 31.18 2.70
C LEU A 218 4.85 30.54 2.25
N THR A 219 5.74 30.25 3.19
CA THR A 219 7.09 29.75 2.91
C THR A 219 7.17 28.24 2.81
N MET A 220 6.48 27.50 3.69
CA MET A 220 6.57 26.04 3.76
C MET A 220 5.47 25.31 3.00
N SER A 221 4.34 25.99 2.75
CA SER A 221 3.19 25.42 2.05
C SER A 221 2.90 26.20 0.77
N GLU A 222 2.11 25.62 -0.10
CA GLU A 222 1.56 26.34 -1.25
C GLU A 222 0.43 27.26 -0.79
N GLN A 223 0.55 28.55 -1.06
CA GLN A 223 -0.52 29.50 -0.79
C GLN A 223 -1.05 30.10 -2.10
N ARG A 224 -2.36 30.04 -2.25
CA ARG A 224 -3.05 30.74 -3.31
C ARG A 224 -3.10 32.23 -3.00
N VAL A 225 -2.41 33.04 -3.80
CA VAL A 225 -2.34 34.50 -3.63
C VAL A 225 -3.31 35.25 -4.55
N GLY A 226 -3.86 34.58 -5.57
CA GLY A 226 -4.80 35.20 -6.48
C GLY A 226 -5.21 34.35 -7.67
N TYR A 227 -5.86 34.99 -8.63
CA TYR A 227 -6.25 34.38 -9.90
C TYR A 227 -5.90 35.31 -11.05
N PHE A 228 -5.65 34.75 -12.22
CA PHE A 228 -5.60 35.52 -13.47
C PHE A 228 -6.45 34.81 -14.54
N ILE A 229 -6.90 35.56 -15.52
CA ILE A 229 -7.69 35.05 -16.63
C ILE A 229 -6.82 35.04 -17.89
N LEU A 230 -6.74 33.89 -18.53
CA LEU A 230 -6.06 33.71 -19.80
C LEU A 230 -6.93 32.89 -20.75
N ASN A 231 -7.19 33.40 -21.95
CA ASN A 231 -8.03 32.74 -22.96
C ASN A 231 -9.42 32.30 -22.45
N GLY A 232 -10.06 33.14 -21.61
CA GLY A 232 -11.38 32.86 -21.04
C GLY A 232 -11.40 31.81 -19.92
N LYS A 233 -10.23 31.30 -19.50
CA LYS A 233 -10.10 30.37 -18.37
C LYS A 233 -9.42 31.06 -17.19
N GLN A 234 -9.88 30.74 -15.99
CA GLN A 234 -9.33 31.25 -14.74
C GLN A 234 -8.24 30.30 -14.22
N TYR A 235 -7.06 30.85 -13.94
CA TYR A 235 -5.91 30.14 -13.38
C TYR A 235 -5.58 30.67 -12.00
N GLN A 236 -5.16 29.77 -11.10
CA GLN A 236 -4.73 30.13 -9.75
C GLN A 236 -3.25 30.54 -9.78
N ILE A 237 -2.93 31.56 -8.99
CA ILE A 237 -1.54 31.93 -8.71
C ILE A 237 -1.17 31.31 -7.36
N LEU A 238 -0.26 30.33 -7.38
CA LEU A 238 0.29 29.70 -6.19
C LEU A 238 1.68 30.29 -5.90
N SER A 239 1.91 30.66 -4.66
CA SER A 239 3.20 31.17 -4.16
C SER A 239 3.78 30.18 -3.17
N GLN A 240 5.06 29.88 -3.30
CA GLN A 240 5.84 29.09 -2.36
C GLN A 240 7.34 29.45 -2.51
N ILE A 241 8.13 29.15 -1.49
CA ILE A 241 9.59 29.24 -1.59
C ILE A 241 10.10 28.08 -2.44
N ASP A 242 11.17 28.32 -3.21
CA ASP A 242 11.84 27.30 -3.98
C ASP A 242 12.26 26.12 -3.10
N ARG A 243 12.18 24.92 -3.64
CA ARG A 243 12.40 23.67 -2.91
C ARG A 243 13.80 23.58 -2.30
N GLU A 244 14.81 24.10 -2.96
CA GLU A 244 16.19 24.08 -2.47
C GLU A 244 16.35 24.86 -1.17
N ASN A 245 15.47 25.85 -0.93
CA ASN A 245 15.48 26.72 0.25
C ASN A 245 14.50 26.31 1.36
N ARG A 246 13.89 25.12 1.25
CA ARG A 246 12.97 24.56 2.27
C ARG A 246 13.15 23.06 2.50
N ASN A 247 14.35 22.53 2.19
CA ASN A 247 14.65 21.09 2.29
C ASN A 247 15.13 20.65 3.66
N LYS A 248 15.65 21.57 4.46
CA LYS A 248 16.31 21.28 5.74
C LYS A 248 15.70 22.10 6.87
N PRO A 249 15.70 21.57 8.10
CA PRO A 249 15.29 22.36 9.28
C PRO A 249 16.06 23.67 9.44
N SER A 250 17.35 23.70 9.02
CA SER A 250 18.18 24.90 9.02
C SER A 250 17.70 26.02 8.09
N ASP A 251 16.87 25.72 7.11
CA ASP A 251 16.38 26.73 6.15
C ASP A 251 15.39 27.70 6.82
N LEU A 252 14.83 27.32 7.98
CA LEU A 252 14.03 28.23 8.83
C LEU A 252 14.81 29.46 9.29
N GLN A 253 16.14 29.38 9.38
CA GLN A 253 17.01 30.51 9.78
C GLN A 253 17.02 31.64 8.74
N ASN A 254 16.71 31.33 7.49
CA ASN A 254 16.66 32.28 6.39
C ASN A 254 15.29 32.94 6.20
N ILE A 255 14.31 32.58 7.06
CA ILE A 255 12.96 33.13 7.01
C ILE A 255 12.85 34.26 8.02
N TYR A 256 12.28 35.39 7.60
CA TYR A 256 12.09 36.56 8.43
C TYR A 256 10.62 36.92 8.55
N VAL A 257 10.23 37.33 9.75
CA VAL A 257 8.88 37.82 10.05
C VAL A 257 8.96 39.31 10.41
N ARG A 258 8.01 40.10 9.91
CA ARG A 258 7.94 41.54 10.22
C ARG A 258 7.25 41.76 11.55
N ASN A 259 7.88 42.58 12.43
CA ASN A 259 7.27 43.02 13.68
C ASN A 259 6.34 44.23 13.46
N ASN A 260 5.69 44.70 14.53
CA ASN A 260 4.77 45.84 14.48
C ASN A 260 5.45 47.16 14.11
N ASN A 261 6.77 47.27 14.28
CA ASN A 261 7.57 48.45 13.91
C ASN A 261 8.08 48.39 12.47
N GLY A 262 7.81 47.27 11.74
CA GLY A 262 8.29 47.09 10.39
C GLY A 262 9.68 46.43 10.25
N GLU A 263 10.32 46.09 11.39
CA GLU A 263 11.62 45.43 11.40
C GLU A 263 11.51 43.95 11.08
N LEU A 264 12.55 43.38 10.45
CA LEU A 264 12.61 41.97 10.11
C LEU A 264 13.30 41.17 11.23
N ILE A 265 12.57 40.25 11.82
CA ILE A 265 13.05 39.35 12.86
C ILE A 265 13.21 37.96 12.28
N ALA A 266 14.39 37.33 12.42
CA ALA A 266 14.61 35.98 11.99
C ALA A 266 13.70 35.00 12.74
N LEU A 267 13.04 34.10 12.00
CA LEU A 267 12.09 33.13 12.57
C LEU A 267 12.74 32.21 13.60
N ASP A 268 14.00 31.84 13.38
CA ASP A 268 14.81 31.01 14.29
C ASP A 268 14.92 31.59 15.73
N ASN A 269 14.82 32.92 15.88
CA ASN A 269 14.78 33.54 17.18
C ASN A 269 13.45 33.33 17.93
N LEU A 270 12.39 32.97 17.20
CA LEU A 270 11.02 32.89 17.71
C LEU A 270 10.53 31.46 17.85
N VAL A 271 11.23 30.48 17.26
CA VAL A 271 10.80 29.07 17.22
C VAL A 271 11.88 28.14 17.74
N THR A 272 11.44 27.02 18.28
CA THR A 272 12.28 25.84 18.54
C THR A 272 11.75 24.68 17.74
N THR A 273 12.63 23.96 17.10
CA THR A 273 12.26 22.78 16.30
C THR A 273 12.59 21.51 17.04
N SER A 274 11.70 20.53 16.98
CA SER A 274 11.92 19.19 17.48
C SER A 274 11.50 18.15 16.43
N GLU A 275 12.35 17.17 16.20
CA GLU A 275 12.02 16.07 15.32
C GLU A 275 11.29 14.98 16.10
N SER A 276 10.19 14.51 15.56
CA SER A 276 9.39 13.41 16.08
C SER A 276 8.98 12.47 14.97
N SER A 277 8.42 11.34 15.32
CA SER A 277 7.83 10.43 14.33
C SER A 277 6.38 10.16 14.69
N MET A 278 5.52 10.40 13.72
CA MET A 278 4.08 10.21 13.84
C MET A 278 3.53 9.35 12.71
N PRO A 279 2.39 8.69 12.92
CA PRO A 279 1.72 7.99 11.82
C PRO A 279 1.17 9.00 10.82
N PRO A 280 1.29 8.72 9.51
CA PRO A 280 0.82 9.62 8.45
C PRO A 280 -0.70 9.80 8.45
N GLN A 281 -1.43 8.79 8.92
CA GLN A 281 -2.88 8.81 9.04
C GLN A 281 -3.32 8.14 10.35
N LEU A 282 -4.37 8.65 10.94
CA LEU A 282 -4.99 8.09 12.14
C LEU A 282 -6.35 7.49 11.77
N TYR A 283 -6.49 6.21 12.01
CA TYR A 283 -7.74 5.49 11.77
C TYR A 283 -8.52 5.36 13.08
N ARG A 284 -9.83 5.56 13.02
CA ARG A 284 -10.73 5.41 14.17
C ARG A 284 -11.98 4.65 13.76
N TYR A 285 -12.36 3.70 14.59
CA TYR A 285 -13.63 3.00 14.52
C TYR A 285 -14.31 3.01 15.87
N CYS A 286 -15.58 3.42 15.95
CA CYS A 286 -16.33 3.56 17.20
C CYS A 286 -15.57 4.38 18.28
N LEU A 287 -14.94 5.50 17.90
CA LEU A 287 -14.15 6.38 18.75
C LEU A 287 -12.84 5.78 19.32
N LEU A 288 -12.51 4.56 18.95
CA LEU A 288 -11.25 3.91 19.29
C LEU A 288 -10.25 4.10 18.14
N TYR A 289 -8.98 4.27 18.48
CA TYR A 289 -7.91 4.22 17.50
C TYR A 289 -7.77 2.80 16.98
N THR A 290 -7.65 2.65 15.68
CA THR A 290 -7.53 1.35 15.02
C THR A 290 -6.27 1.26 14.20
N SER A 291 -5.72 0.05 14.15
CA SER A 291 -4.69 -0.34 13.20
C SER A 291 -5.14 -1.65 12.55
N ASP A 292 -5.11 -1.68 11.22
CA ASP A 292 -5.30 -2.91 10.48
C ASP A 292 -3.92 -3.52 10.24
N ALA A 293 -3.73 -4.74 10.72
CA ALA A 293 -2.65 -5.61 10.31
C ALA A 293 -3.22 -6.58 9.28
N ALA A 294 -2.68 -6.55 8.08
CA ALA A 294 -3.06 -7.47 7.02
C ALA A 294 -1.90 -8.43 6.79
N ASP A 295 -2.22 -9.71 6.68
CA ASP A 295 -1.25 -10.76 6.42
C ASP A 295 -1.72 -11.70 5.30
N GLU A 296 -0.77 -12.32 4.63
CA GLU A 296 -1.00 -13.39 3.67
C GLU A 296 -0.70 -14.71 4.40
N GLY A 297 -1.75 -15.29 4.97
CA GLY A 297 -1.69 -16.64 5.50
C GLY A 297 -1.61 -17.64 4.35
N LEU A 298 -0.61 -18.53 4.35
CA LEU A 298 -0.71 -19.79 3.63
C LEU A 298 -1.97 -20.47 4.17
N GLY A 299 -2.98 -20.62 3.32
CA GLY A 299 -4.24 -21.26 3.70
C GLY A 299 -3.98 -22.54 4.47
N VAL A 300 -4.31 -22.51 5.72
CA VAL A 300 -4.35 -23.69 6.56
C VAL A 300 -5.79 -23.92 6.88
N ASP A 301 -6.23 -25.14 6.58
CA ASP A 301 -7.55 -25.74 6.80
C ASP A 301 -8.21 -25.38 8.15
#